data_ec68d61c39b408268d7eb582ca3c93d7
#
_entry.id   ec68d61c39b408268d7eb582ca3c93d7
#
_cell.length_a   1.000
_cell.length_b   1.000
_cell.length_c   1.000
_cell.angle_alpha   90.00
_cell.angle_beta   90.00
_cell.angle_gamma   90.00
#
_symmetry.space_group_name_H-M   'P 1'
#
loop_
_entity.id
_entity.type
_entity.pdbx_description
1 polymer ?
#
loop_
_entity_poly.entity_id
_entity_poly.type
_entity_poly.pdbx_seq_one_letter_code
_entity_poly.pdbx_strand_id
1 'polypeptide(L)'
;VVVTNGGLVRTYADELLPHVDALNIDLKGFSNEFYRYVKGEFDTVKEFIKAAVEHKCHVELTTLVIPTKNDDPEEMEREVEWIASISPEIPLHLSRFFPRYKADDLPPTPAETIYRLKDIAEKKLKYVYTGNL
;
A
#
# COMPACT_ATOMS: atom_id res chain seq x y z
N VAL A 1 8.84 9.68 -12.39
CA VAL A 1 8.29 8.98 -11.23
C VAL A 1 7.10 9.74 -10.67
N VAL A 2 6.01 9.06 -10.44
CA VAL A 2 4.78 9.66 -9.89
C VAL A 2 4.48 9.01 -8.55
N VAL A 3 4.16 9.83 -7.55
CA VAL A 3 3.67 9.37 -6.23
C VAL A 3 2.19 9.67 -6.17
N THR A 4 1.36 8.68 -5.85
CA THR A 4 -0.09 8.83 -5.89
C THR A 4 -0.77 7.95 -4.84
N ASN A 5 -2.00 8.31 -4.49
CA ASN A 5 -2.86 7.46 -3.64
C ASN A 5 -3.73 6.49 -4.44
N GLY A 6 -3.56 6.45 -5.78
CA GLY A 6 -4.31 5.55 -6.62
C GLY A 6 -5.78 5.91 -6.80
N GLY A 7 -6.15 7.16 -6.54
CA GLY A 7 -7.55 7.58 -6.57
C GLY A 7 -8.14 7.88 -7.96
N LEU A 8 -7.40 7.61 -9.04
CA LEU A 8 -7.90 7.84 -10.40
C LEU A 8 -8.76 6.68 -10.87
N VAL A 9 -9.90 7.00 -11.49
CA VAL A 9 -10.72 5.98 -12.12
C VAL A 9 -10.02 5.40 -13.34
N ARG A 10 -10.38 4.17 -13.71
CA ARG A 10 -9.69 3.41 -14.76
C ARG A 10 -9.57 4.16 -16.08
N THR A 11 -10.61 4.88 -16.52
CA THR A 11 -10.60 5.60 -17.78
C THR A 11 -9.49 6.64 -17.86
N TYR A 12 -9.34 7.43 -16.79
CA TYR A 12 -8.27 8.44 -16.74
C TYR A 12 -6.90 7.79 -16.55
N ALA A 13 -6.84 6.69 -15.83
CA ALA A 13 -5.58 5.94 -15.65
C ALA A 13 -5.06 5.45 -17.01
N ASP A 14 -5.93 4.88 -17.84
CA ASP A 14 -5.55 4.37 -19.16
C ASP A 14 -5.04 5.47 -20.08
N GLU A 15 -5.50 6.72 -19.91
CA GLU A 15 -4.97 7.86 -20.66
C GLU A 15 -3.62 8.33 -20.15
N LEU A 16 -3.41 8.30 -18.84
CA LEU A 16 -2.20 8.81 -18.19
C LEU A 16 -1.04 7.83 -18.24
N LEU A 17 -1.28 6.57 -17.92
CA LEU A 17 -0.25 5.57 -17.68
C LEU A 17 0.70 5.30 -18.84
N PRO A 18 0.30 5.40 -20.11
CA PRO A 18 1.25 5.27 -21.21
C PRO A 18 2.39 6.28 -21.19
N HIS A 19 2.22 7.38 -20.47
CA HIS A 19 3.22 8.45 -20.34
C HIS A 19 4.02 8.39 -19.05
N VAL A 20 3.83 7.35 -18.23
CA VAL A 20 4.46 7.21 -16.91
C VAL A 20 5.36 5.97 -16.89
N ASP A 21 6.63 6.16 -16.52
CA ASP A 21 7.58 5.05 -16.41
C ASP A 21 7.53 4.35 -15.07
N ALA A 22 7.37 5.10 -13.98
CA ALA A 22 7.41 4.56 -12.62
C ALA A 22 6.41 5.25 -11.70
N LEU A 23 5.82 4.46 -10.80
CA LEU A 23 4.82 4.90 -9.83
C LEU A 23 5.15 4.38 -8.45
N ASN A 24 4.96 5.23 -7.44
CA ASN A 24 4.87 4.80 -6.05
C ASN A 24 3.44 5.08 -5.61
N ILE A 25 2.70 4.02 -5.31
CA ILE A 25 1.26 4.11 -5.00
C ILE A 25 1.04 3.81 -3.52
N ASP A 26 0.32 4.69 -2.83
CA ASP A 26 -0.08 4.44 -1.46
C ASP A 26 -1.22 3.42 -1.44
N LEU A 27 -0.93 2.23 -0.91
CA LEU A 27 -1.95 1.24 -0.61
C LEU A 27 -2.20 1.33 0.90
N LYS A 28 -3.21 2.10 1.29
CA LYS A 28 -3.42 2.51 2.68
C LYS A 28 -3.86 1.40 3.63
N GLY A 29 -4.35 0.30 3.09
CA GLY A 29 -4.78 -0.86 3.83
C GLY A 29 -5.44 -1.83 2.88
N PHE A 30 -6.01 -2.90 3.38
CA PHE A 30 -6.66 -3.90 2.53
C PHE A 30 -8.05 -4.27 3.05
N SER A 31 -8.88 -3.24 3.31
CA SER A 31 -10.27 -3.43 3.67
C SER A 31 -11.08 -2.18 3.30
N ASN A 32 -12.36 -2.38 2.99
CA ASN A 32 -13.27 -1.26 2.74
C ASN A 32 -13.46 -0.40 4.00
N GLU A 33 -13.45 -1.03 5.17
CA GLU A 33 -13.58 -0.32 6.45
C GLU A 33 -12.45 0.67 6.65
N PHE A 34 -11.21 0.27 6.42
CA PHE A 34 -10.07 1.16 6.56
C PHE A 34 -10.13 2.31 5.55
N TYR A 35 -10.51 2.03 4.29
CA TYR A 35 -10.62 3.07 3.28
C TYR A 35 -11.74 4.07 3.57
N ARG A 36 -12.80 3.64 4.22
CA ARG A 36 -13.82 4.60 4.71
C ARG A 36 -13.23 5.50 5.80
N TYR A 37 -12.40 4.94 6.67
CA TYR A 37 -11.73 5.71 7.70
C TYR A 37 -10.82 6.80 7.11
N VAL A 38 -10.07 6.48 6.06
CA VAL A 38 -9.16 7.45 5.40
C VAL A 38 -9.82 8.19 4.23
N LYS A 39 -11.12 8.01 4.04
CA LYS A 39 -11.90 8.66 2.97
C LYS A 39 -11.40 8.34 1.57
N GLY A 40 -10.92 7.13 1.35
CA GLY A 40 -10.48 6.65 0.06
C GLY A 40 -11.45 5.63 -0.53
N GLU A 41 -11.19 5.22 -1.77
CA GLU A 41 -11.96 4.18 -2.45
C GLU A 41 -11.07 2.97 -2.74
N PHE A 42 -11.29 1.90 -2.03
CA PHE A 42 -10.46 0.70 -2.09
C PHE A 42 -10.44 0.07 -3.49
N ASP A 43 -11.62 -0.10 -4.09
CA ASP A 43 -11.69 -0.73 -5.40
C ASP A 43 -11.02 0.11 -6.48
N THR A 44 -11.13 1.43 -6.40
CA THR A 44 -10.48 2.35 -7.34
C THR A 44 -8.97 2.22 -7.25
N VAL A 45 -8.42 2.14 -6.04
CA VAL A 45 -6.97 1.97 -5.84
C VAL A 45 -6.49 0.64 -6.44
N LYS A 46 -7.22 -0.45 -6.18
CA LYS A 46 -6.86 -1.76 -6.74
C LYS A 46 -6.87 -1.75 -8.27
N GLU A 47 -7.89 -1.16 -8.87
CA GLU A 47 -7.97 -1.07 -10.33
C GLU A 47 -6.86 -0.21 -10.91
N PHE A 48 -6.48 0.87 -10.23
CA PHE A 48 -5.36 1.70 -10.65
C PHE A 48 -4.04 0.93 -10.62
N ILE A 49 -3.79 0.16 -9.58
CA ILE A 49 -2.58 -0.66 -9.46
C ILE A 49 -2.52 -1.69 -10.61
N LYS A 50 -3.64 -2.38 -10.87
CA LYS A 50 -3.72 -3.33 -11.98
C LYS A 50 -3.45 -2.66 -13.32
N ALA A 51 -4.03 -1.48 -13.54
CA ALA A 51 -3.82 -0.73 -14.77
C ALA A 51 -2.36 -0.33 -14.95
N ALA A 52 -1.71 0.12 -13.87
CA ALA A 52 -0.30 0.51 -13.92
C ALA A 52 0.59 -0.68 -14.32
N VAL A 53 0.32 -1.86 -13.76
CA VAL A 53 1.06 -3.07 -14.12
C VAL A 53 0.80 -3.48 -15.56
N GLU A 54 -0.45 -3.41 -16.02
CA GLU A 54 -0.81 -3.71 -17.40
C GLU A 54 -0.12 -2.81 -18.42
N HIS A 55 0.07 -1.54 -18.06
CA HIS A 55 0.79 -0.57 -18.89
C HIS A 55 2.32 -0.69 -18.75
N LYS A 56 2.80 -1.71 -18.02
CA LYS A 56 4.22 -2.00 -17.84
C LYS A 56 4.99 -0.88 -17.15
N CYS A 57 4.32 -0.10 -16.31
CA CYS A 57 4.98 0.85 -15.43
C CYS A 57 5.73 0.09 -14.34
N HIS A 58 6.85 0.65 -13.89
CA HIS A 58 7.47 0.14 -12.66
C HIS A 58 6.62 0.61 -11.47
N VAL A 59 6.07 -0.34 -10.72
CA VAL A 59 5.15 -0.06 -9.62
C VAL A 59 5.79 -0.48 -8.31
N GLU A 60 5.81 0.44 -7.34
CA GLU A 60 6.12 0.14 -5.94
C GLU A 60 4.94 0.58 -5.09
N LEU A 61 4.67 -0.16 -4.04
CA LEU A 61 3.55 0.12 -3.14
C LEU A 61 4.07 0.50 -1.76
N THR A 62 3.37 1.43 -1.11
CA THR A 62 3.71 1.85 0.26
C THR A 62 2.46 1.78 1.13
N THR A 63 2.59 1.10 2.28
CA THR A 63 1.54 1.05 3.30
C THR A 63 2.07 1.69 4.58
N LEU A 64 1.42 2.74 5.04
CA LEU A 64 1.67 3.32 6.35
C LEU A 64 0.90 2.51 7.38
N VAL A 65 1.62 1.84 8.27
CA VAL A 65 1.01 0.97 9.28
C VAL A 65 0.61 1.79 10.49
N ILE A 66 -0.71 1.88 10.74
CA ILE A 66 -1.30 2.67 11.83
C ILE A 66 -1.87 1.72 12.88
N PRO A 67 -1.44 1.85 14.16
CA PRO A 67 -1.92 0.94 15.21
C PRO A 67 -3.44 0.92 15.30
N THR A 68 -4.01 -0.25 15.49
CA THR A 68 -5.43 -0.55 15.61
C THR A 68 -6.27 -0.28 14.35
N LYS A 69 -5.67 0.29 13.30
CA LYS A 69 -6.39 0.61 12.06
C LYS A 69 -6.12 -0.37 10.93
N ASN A 70 -4.82 -0.63 10.65
CA ASN A 70 -4.45 -1.51 9.55
C ASN A 70 -3.26 -2.42 9.91
N ASP A 71 -2.99 -2.61 11.18
CA ASP A 71 -1.87 -3.41 11.66
C ASP A 71 -2.19 -4.90 11.86
N ASP A 72 -3.36 -5.33 11.41
CA ASP A 72 -3.81 -6.71 11.56
C ASP A 72 -3.01 -7.66 10.66
N PRO A 73 -2.40 -8.72 11.23
CA PRO A 73 -1.66 -9.71 10.43
C PRO A 73 -2.49 -10.39 9.35
N GLU A 74 -3.76 -10.70 9.61
CA GLU A 74 -4.63 -11.34 8.62
C GLU A 74 -4.93 -10.41 7.44
N GLU A 75 -5.11 -9.12 7.70
CA GLU A 75 -5.29 -8.13 6.65
C GLU A 75 -4.01 -8.03 5.80
N MET A 76 -2.84 -8.06 6.43
CA MET A 76 -1.57 -8.05 5.72
C MET A 76 -1.41 -9.29 4.84
N GLU A 77 -1.83 -10.46 5.31
CA GLU A 77 -1.80 -11.66 4.49
C GLU A 77 -2.66 -11.51 3.23
N ARG A 78 -3.86 -10.95 3.37
CA ARG A 78 -4.75 -10.70 2.22
C ARG A 78 -4.14 -9.69 1.26
N GLU A 79 -3.55 -8.63 1.79
CA GLU A 79 -2.90 -7.60 0.98
C GLU A 79 -1.76 -8.20 0.14
N VAL A 80 -0.85 -8.94 0.78
CA VAL A 80 0.29 -9.49 0.06
C VAL A 80 -0.08 -10.61 -0.89
N GLU A 81 -1.10 -11.41 -0.57
CA GLU A 81 -1.61 -12.42 -1.50
C GLU A 81 -2.16 -11.77 -2.76
N TRP A 82 -2.90 -10.67 -2.61
CA TRP A 82 -3.44 -9.93 -3.75
C TRP A 82 -2.31 -9.32 -4.58
N ILE A 83 -1.31 -8.70 -3.95
CA ILE A 83 -0.17 -8.12 -4.66
C ILE A 83 0.58 -9.22 -5.42
N ALA A 84 0.86 -10.34 -4.76
CA ALA A 84 1.58 -11.46 -5.38
C ALA A 84 0.79 -12.08 -6.54
N SER A 85 -0.54 -12.02 -6.50
CA SER A 85 -1.37 -12.52 -7.60
C SER A 85 -1.19 -11.69 -8.88
N ILE A 86 -0.80 -10.43 -8.74
CA ILE A 86 -0.47 -9.55 -9.87
C ILE A 86 0.99 -9.78 -10.26
N SER A 87 1.92 -9.61 -9.31
CA SER A 87 3.34 -9.91 -9.49
C SER A 87 4.05 -9.96 -8.13
N PRO A 88 4.76 -11.07 -7.81
CA PRO A 88 5.52 -11.14 -6.56
C PRO A 88 6.77 -10.25 -6.58
N GLU A 89 7.08 -9.63 -7.69
CA GLU A 89 8.24 -8.73 -7.83
C GLU A 89 7.92 -7.27 -7.52
N ILE A 90 6.66 -6.92 -7.25
CA ILE A 90 6.28 -5.56 -6.84
C ILE A 90 6.85 -5.28 -5.45
N PRO A 91 7.72 -4.26 -5.29
CA PRO A 91 8.22 -3.92 -3.96
C PRO A 91 7.12 -3.35 -3.07
N LEU A 92 7.08 -3.78 -1.82
CA LEU A 92 6.18 -3.25 -0.81
C LEU A 92 7.00 -2.57 0.29
N HIS A 93 6.69 -1.32 0.55
CA HIS A 93 7.30 -0.53 1.62
C HIS A 93 6.31 -0.44 2.78
N LEU A 94 6.75 -0.85 3.96
CA LEU A 94 5.97 -0.74 5.18
C LEU A 94 6.56 0.39 6.02
N SER A 95 5.81 1.48 6.15
CA SER A 95 6.27 2.66 6.89
C SER A 95 5.68 2.69 8.28
N ARG A 96 6.53 3.05 9.25
CA ARG A 96 6.11 3.21 10.63
C ARG A 96 5.37 4.53 10.81
N PHE A 97 4.23 4.48 11.50
CA PHE A 97 3.46 5.67 11.83
C PHE A 97 4.01 6.37 13.08
N PHE A 98 4.16 7.69 12.99
CA PHE A 98 4.45 8.54 14.13
C PHE A 98 3.38 9.63 14.19
N PRO A 99 2.69 9.80 15.32
CA PRO A 99 1.69 10.86 15.45
C PRO A 99 2.35 12.23 15.33
N ARG A 100 1.71 13.11 14.57
CA ARG A 100 2.13 14.51 14.43
C ARG A 100 1.02 15.38 14.98
N TYR A 101 1.37 16.33 15.85
CA TYR A 101 0.43 17.24 16.47
C TYR A 101 -0.56 16.54 17.41
N LYS A 102 -1.42 17.35 18.04
CA LYS A 102 -2.36 16.92 19.07
C LYS A 102 -3.60 16.20 18.55
N ALA A 103 -3.69 16.02 17.23
CA ALA A 103 -4.92 15.52 16.61
C ALA A 103 -5.09 14.00 16.71
N ASP A 104 -4.02 13.25 16.95
CA ASP A 104 -4.08 11.80 17.00
C ASP A 104 -3.80 11.26 18.39
N ASP A 105 -4.78 10.55 18.94
CA ASP A 105 -4.63 9.83 20.20
C ASP A 105 -3.89 8.50 20.05
N LEU A 106 -3.46 8.18 18.83
CA LEU A 106 -2.80 6.91 18.55
C LEU A 106 -1.30 6.99 18.88
N PRO A 107 -0.75 5.95 19.51
CA PRO A 107 0.69 5.90 19.74
C PRO A 107 1.45 5.62 18.42
N PRO A 108 2.77 5.85 18.40
CA PRO A 108 3.58 5.41 17.27
C PRO A 108 3.46 3.88 17.10
N THR A 109 3.57 3.42 15.87
CA THR A 109 3.57 1.98 15.60
C THR A 109 4.79 1.33 16.23
N PRO A 110 4.64 0.28 17.05
CA PRO A 110 5.79 -0.44 17.57
C PRO A 110 6.64 -1.02 16.44
N ALA A 111 7.96 -0.95 16.58
CA ALA A 111 8.86 -1.52 15.58
C ALA A 111 8.61 -3.02 15.39
N GLU A 112 8.26 -3.73 16.47
CA GLU A 112 7.94 -5.15 16.42
C GLU A 112 6.77 -5.45 15.49
N THR A 113 5.75 -4.58 15.46
CA THR A 113 4.62 -4.71 14.56
C THR A 113 5.08 -4.67 13.11
N ILE A 114 5.94 -3.71 12.78
CA ILE A 114 6.49 -3.58 11.43
C ILE A 114 7.27 -4.83 11.04
N TYR A 115 8.13 -5.34 11.91
CA TYR A 115 8.91 -6.54 11.61
C TYR A 115 8.03 -7.77 11.45
N ARG A 116 6.97 -7.89 12.23
CA ARG A 116 6.01 -9.00 12.09
C ARG A 116 5.31 -8.96 10.75
N LEU A 117 4.84 -7.78 10.34
CA LEU A 117 4.17 -7.62 9.04
C LEU A 117 5.14 -7.85 7.89
N LYS A 118 6.38 -7.42 8.04
CA LYS A 118 7.42 -7.69 7.05
C LYS A 118 7.64 -9.18 6.86
N ASP A 119 7.72 -9.94 7.95
CA ASP A 119 7.91 -11.40 7.88
C ASP A 119 6.75 -12.05 7.13
N ILE A 120 5.51 -11.60 7.38
CA ILE A 120 4.33 -12.09 6.66
C ILE A 120 4.44 -11.78 5.16
N ALA A 121 4.80 -10.54 4.84
CA ALA A 121 4.89 -10.09 3.47
C ALA A 121 6.00 -10.81 2.68
N GLU A 122 7.12 -11.07 3.31
CA GLU A 122 8.25 -11.74 2.65
C GLU A 122 7.98 -13.18 2.27
N LYS A 123 6.94 -13.80 2.82
CA LYS A 123 6.54 -15.16 2.42
C LYS A 123 5.98 -15.20 1.00
N LYS A 124 5.47 -14.10 0.49
CA LYS A 124 4.81 -14.02 -0.81
C LYS A 124 5.49 -13.05 -1.78
N LEU A 125 6.16 -12.02 -1.27
CA LEU A 125 6.79 -10.98 -2.08
C LEU A 125 8.30 -11.06 -1.99
N LYS A 126 8.98 -10.77 -3.09
CA LYS A 126 10.46 -10.79 -3.13
C LYS A 126 11.10 -9.59 -2.47
N TYR A 127 10.44 -8.43 -2.52
CA TYR A 127 11.01 -7.17 -2.05
C TYR A 127 10.10 -6.51 -1.05
N VAL A 128 10.49 -6.51 0.22
CA VAL A 128 9.75 -5.84 1.30
C VAL A 128 10.74 -4.97 2.07
N TYR A 129 10.43 -3.69 2.16
CA TYR A 129 11.27 -2.70 2.82
C TYR A 129 10.52 -2.05 3.97
N THR A 130 11.25 -1.60 4.97
CA THR A 130 10.67 -0.87 6.10
C THR A 130 11.19 0.57 6.12
N GLY A 131 10.34 1.50 6.57
CA GLY A 131 10.68 2.91 6.64
C GLY A 131 10.33 3.52 7.98
N ASN A 132 11.01 4.61 8.34
CA ASN A 132 10.80 5.37 9.58
C ASN A 132 11.09 4.56 10.87
N LEU A 133 11.93 3.58 10.80
CA LEU A 133 12.36 2.80 11.97
C LEU A 133 13.50 3.48 12.72
#